data_02c261f23b876502c9336b3310520f1d
#
_entry.id   02c261f23b876502c9336b3310520f1d
#
_cell.length_a   1.000
_cell.length_b   1.000
_cell.length_c   1.000
_cell.angle_alpha   90.00
_cell.angle_beta   90.00
_cell.angle_gamma   90.00
#
_symmetry.space_group_name_H-M   'P 1'
#
loop_
_entity.id
_entity.type
_entity.pdbx_description
1 polymer ?
#
loop_
_entity_poly.entity_id
_entity_poly.type
_entity_poly.pdbx_seq_one_letter_code
_entity_poly.pdbx_strand_id
1 'polypeptide(L)'
;MRGRISFTRGAVQHVYQKTNKGFLIFYSGRDCLVFFTIFCMAARKCGVRVLGLCLMVDHIHVLVEANSKEQLSRFVHMYTRSFSRMYNQAYPQANLSFHSPFGKASKVGEKKIKSAIAYLYNNPVEKQLCNKVEQSRWNFLAYAQNKHPFSDPFVENRSRGYLRKALHEVREEFAQGRPLNYAQLARMTKNLNRQELAQLSDFIIRTYNCIDYAALQSHYNSFDDMVMAINSNTGSEYDLKEDFTAGSDGIYTTMTGFLLQTKELSCIGDLLKRPEEERRRLWDPLAIRTGASARHLTKYLHL
;
A
#
# COMPACT_ATOMS: atom_id res chain seq x y z
N MET A 1 -7.73 -28.04 -16.43
CA MET A 1 -8.75 -27.19 -15.74
C MET A 1 -8.13 -26.64 -14.46
N ARG A 2 -7.86 -25.33 -14.33
CA ARG A 2 -7.41 -24.72 -13.08
C ARG A 2 -8.61 -24.71 -12.13
N GLY A 3 -8.56 -25.48 -11.02
CA GLY A 3 -9.60 -25.51 -10.02
C GLY A 3 -9.88 -24.10 -9.51
N ARG A 4 -11.14 -23.66 -9.58
CA ARG A 4 -11.60 -22.42 -8.92
C ARG A 4 -11.29 -22.56 -7.43
N ILE A 5 -10.35 -21.75 -6.92
CA ILE A 5 -10.09 -21.67 -5.48
C ILE A 5 -11.38 -21.22 -4.82
N SER A 6 -12.02 -22.14 -4.08
CA SER A 6 -13.30 -21.90 -3.43
C SER A 6 -13.09 -21.01 -2.19
N PHE A 7 -14.06 -20.11 -1.94
CA PHE A 7 -14.13 -19.41 -0.65
C PHE A 7 -14.44 -20.42 0.45
N THR A 8 -13.67 -20.41 1.54
CA THR A 8 -13.93 -21.22 2.72
C THR A 8 -14.34 -20.29 3.86
N ARG A 9 -15.53 -20.49 4.41
CA ARG A 9 -16.03 -19.72 5.56
C ARG A 9 -15.13 -19.97 6.77
N GLY A 10 -14.82 -18.92 7.53
CA GLY A 10 -13.95 -19.03 8.72
C GLY A 10 -12.45 -19.16 8.41
N ALA A 11 -12.07 -19.21 7.13
CA ALA A 11 -10.67 -19.17 6.74
C ALA A 11 -10.18 -17.75 6.55
N VAL A 12 -8.89 -17.52 6.81
CA VAL A 12 -8.21 -16.28 6.38
C VAL A 12 -8.11 -16.28 4.85
N GLN A 13 -8.59 -15.21 4.23
CA GLN A 13 -8.51 -15.02 2.79
C GLN A 13 -7.28 -14.18 2.46
N HIS A 14 -6.36 -14.71 1.69
CA HIS A 14 -5.30 -13.93 1.07
C HIS A 14 -5.82 -13.37 -0.25
N VAL A 15 -5.96 -12.06 -0.32
CA VAL A 15 -6.40 -11.33 -1.52
C VAL A 15 -5.18 -10.68 -2.16
N TYR A 16 -5.07 -10.82 -3.46
CA TYR A 16 -4.04 -10.21 -4.29
C TYR A 16 -4.69 -9.36 -5.38
N GLN A 17 -4.22 -8.12 -5.53
CA GLN A 17 -4.72 -7.17 -6.50
C GLN A 17 -3.60 -6.45 -7.23
N LYS A 18 -3.69 -6.41 -8.57
CA LYS A 18 -2.83 -5.63 -9.46
C LYS A 18 -3.69 -4.88 -10.48
N THR A 19 -3.08 -3.95 -11.18
CA THR A 19 -3.77 -3.24 -12.28
C THR A 19 -3.95 -4.13 -13.50
N ASN A 20 -4.94 -3.83 -14.35
CA ASN A 20 -5.19 -4.57 -15.58
C ASN A 20 -3.97 -4.57 -16.52
N LYS A 21 -3.25 -3.46 -16.58
CA LYS A 21 -2.08 -3.28 -17.45
C LYS A 21 -0.76 -3.59 -16.75
N GLY A 22 -0.78 -3.94 -15.43
CA GLY A 22 0.43 -4.19 -14.66
C GLY A 22 1.25 -2.92 -14.35
N PHE A 23 0.68 -1.74 -14.52
CA PHE A 23 1.31 -0.46 -14.22
C PHE A 23 1.50 -0.23 -12.73
N LEU A 24 2.40 0.69 -12.36
CA LEU A 24 2.54 1.12 -10.98
C LEU A 24 1.25 1.75 -10.45
N ILE A 25 1.01 1.54 -9.16
CA ILE A 25 -0.13 2.09 -8.44
C ILE A 25 0.34 3.25 -7.55
N PHE A 26 1.44 3.04 -6.83
CA PHE A 26 1.90 3.94 -5.79
C PHE A 26 3.23 4.61 -6.18
N TYR A 27 3.17 5.85 -6.58
CA TYR A 27 4.34 6.67 -6.88
C TYR A 27 4.82 7.48 -5.69
N SER A 28 3.95 7.70 -4.72
CA SER A 28 4.23 8.54 -3.57
C SER A 28 3.51 8.06 -2.32
N GLY A 29 3.98 8.51 -1.16
CA GLY A 29 3.27 8.28 0.10
C GLY A 29 1.84 8.83 0.12
N ARG A 30 1.55 9.83 -0.72
CA ARG A 30 0.18 10.36 -0.86
C ARG A 30 -0.76 9.33 -1.46
N ASP A 31 -0.32 8.59 -2.48
CA ASP A 31 -1.13 7.53 -3.09
C ASP A 31 -1.43 6.42 -2.08
N CYS A 32 -0.40 6.05 -1.30
CA CYS A 32 -0.55 5.05 -0.25
C CYS A 32 -1.52 5.52 0.85
N LEU A 33 -1.47 6.78 1.29
CA LEU A 33 -2.36 7.32 2.31
C LEU A 33 -3.81 7.41 1.82
N VAL A 34 -4.04 7.87 0.57
CA VAL A 34 -5.38 7.87 -0.03
C VAL A 34 -5.93 6.45 -0.09
N PHE A 35 -5.14 5.50 -0.62
CA PHE A 35 -5.54 4.11 -0.66
C PHE A 35 -5.86 3.56 0.73
N PHE A 36 -4.97 3.75 1.70
CA PHE A 36 -5.11 3.23 3.05
C PHE A 36 -6.40 3.73 3.73
N THR A 37 -6.69 5.03 3.64
CA THR A 37 -7.91 5.57 4.26
C THR A 37 -9.18 5.05 3.59
N ILE A 38 -9.19 4.90 2.27
CA ILE A 38 -10.30 4.28 1.53
C ILE A 38 -10.47 2.81 1.96
N PHE A 39 -9.37 2.06 2.02
CA PHE A 39 -9.37 0.66 2.41
C PHE A 39 -9.93 0.45 3.82
N CYS A 40 -9.46 1.22 4.79
CA CYS A 40 -9.92 1.11 6.17
C CYS A 40 -11.40 1.50 6.33
N MET A 41 -11.87 2.54 5.61
CA MET A 41 -13.30 2.87 5.60
C MET A 41 -14.14 1.77 4.95
N ALA A 42 -13.65 1.16 3.87
CA ALA A 42 -14.33 0.03 3.24
C ALA A 42 -14.40 -1.20 4.17
N ALA A 43 -13.30 -1.51 4.89
CA ALA A 43 -13.25 -2.62 5.84
C ALA A 43 -14.29 -2.45 6.96
N ARG A 44 -14.35 -1.25 7.56
CA ARG A 44 -15.36 -0.91 8.58
C ARG A 44 -16.78 -1.03 8.04
N LYS A 45 -17.05 -0.45 6.87
CA LYS A 45 -18.38 -0.46 6.25
C LYS A 45 -18.84 -1.86 5.85
N CYS A 46 -17.92 -2.72 5.46
CA CYS A 46 -18.23 -4.10 5.09
C CYS A 46 -18.22 -5.07 6.29
N GLY A 47 -17.69 -4.65 7.46
CA GLY A 47 -17.61 -5.48 8.65
C GLY A 47 -16.67 -6.68 8.49
N VAL A 48 -15.58 -6.53 7.73
CA VAL A 48 -14.54 -7.55 7.59
C VAL A 48 -13.46 -7.35 8.65
N ARG A 49 -12.81 -8.42 9.10
CA ARG A 49 -11.65 -8.35 9.99
C ARG A 49 -10.37 -8.39 9.15
N VAL A 50 -9.58 -7.35 9.21
CA VAL A 50 -8.30 -7.26 8.48
C VAL A 50 -7.16 -7.72 9.39
N LEU A 51 -6.40 -8.73 8.95
CA LEU A 51 -5.20 -9.23 9.64
C LEU A 51 -3.91 -8.64 9.07
N GLY A 52 -3.94 -8.16 7.85
CA GLY A 52 -2.76 -7.57 7.22
C GLY A 52 -3.06 -6.87 5.91
N LEU A 53 -2.24 -5.87 5.63
CA LEU A 53 -2.23 -5.12 4.37
C LEU A 53 -0.77 -4.82 4.03
N CYS A 54 -0.39 -5.06 2.78
CA CYS A 54 0.91 -4.66 2.25
C CYS A 54 0.72 -3.98 0.89
N LEU A 55 1.17 -2.74 0.79
CA LEU A 55 1.13 -1.95 -0.44
C LEU A 55 2.51 -2.02 -1.10
N MET A 56 2.58 -2.74 -2.20
CA MET A 56 3.73 -2.77 -3.09
C MET A 56 3.53 -1.78 -4.23
N VAL A 57 4.59 -1.37 -4.89
CA VAL A 57 4.53 -0.30 -5.91
C VAL A 57 3.50 -0.57 -7.03
N ASP A 58 3.29 -1.82 -7.42
CA ASP A 58 2.41 -2.23 -8.54
C ASP A 58 1.32 -3.23 -8.16
N HIS A 59 1.24 -3.64 -6.89
CA HIS A 59 0.23 -4.59 -6.41
C HIS A 59 -0.05 -4.45 -4.90
N ILE A 60 -1.06 -5.17 -4.43
CA ILE A 60 -1.55 -5.10 -3.06
C ILE A 60 -1.81 -6.51 -2.55
N HIS A 61 -1.35 -6.79 -1.34
CA HIS A 61 -1.70 -8.00 -0.58
C HIS A 61 -2.56 -7.66 0.62
N VAL A 62 -3.59 -8.46 0.85
CA VAL A 62 -4.50 -8.33 1.99
C VAL A 62 -4.72 -9.69 2.65
N LEU A 63 -4.62 -9.76 3.97
CA LEU A 63 -5.13 -10.88 4.75
C LEU A 63 -6.39 -10.44 5.48
N VAL A 64 -7.51 -11.13 5.24
CA VAL A 64 -8.82 -10.72 5.73
C VAL A 64 -9.69 -11.93 6.05
N GLU A 65 -10.46 -11.84 7.12
CA GLU A 65 -11.55 -12.75 7.43
C GLU A 65 -12.88 -12.13 7.01
N ALA A 66 -13.69 -12.92 6.34
CA ALA A 66 -15.03 -12.55 5.91
C ALA A 66 -16.01 -13.70 6.16
N ASN A 67 -17.25 -13.37 6.49
CA ASN A 67 -18.30 -14.35 6.78
C ASN A 67 -18.88 -15.00 5.53
N SER A 68 -18.76 -14.32 4.37
CA SER A 68 -19.24 -14.84 3.10
C SER A 68 -18.38 -14.34 1.91
N LYS A 69 -18.50 -15.05 0.80
CA LYS A 69 -17.88 -14.65 -0.47
C LYS A 69 -18.39 -13.30 -0.96
N GLU A 70 -19.67 -13.03 -0.75
CA GLU A 70 -20.34 -11.78 -1.13
C GLU A 70 -19.80 -10.60 -0.32
N GLN A 71 -19.61 -10.80 1.01
CA GLN A 71 -18.99 -9.79 1.88
C GLN A 71 -17.57 -9.48 1.44
N LEU A 72 -16.75 -10.50 1.16
CA LEU A 72 -15.40 -10.33 0.65
C LEU A 72 -15.39 -9.58 -0.69
N SER A 73 -16.25 -9.99 -1.63
CA SER A 73 -16.37 -9.36 -2.94
C SER A 73 -16.80 -7.90 -2.83
N ARG A 74 -17.79 -7.59 -1.99
CA ARG A 74 -18.25 -6.23 -1.73
C ARG A 74 -17.14 -5.36 -1.17
N PHE A 75 -16.36 -5.89 -0.23
CA PHE A 75 -15.21 -5.19 0.35
C PHE A 75 -14.16 -4.86 -0.72
N VAL A 76 -13.71 -5.86 -1.49
CA VAL A 76 -12.69 -5.68 -2.54
C VAL A 76 -13.18 -4.68 -3.60
N HIS A 77 -14.41 -4.82 -4.09
CA HIS A 77 -14.98 -3.89 -5.08
C HIS A 77 -15.11 -2.47 -4.53
N MET A 78 -15.44 -2.32 -3.24
CA MET A 78 -15.61 -1.00 -2.63
C MET A 78 -14.30 -0.22 -2.61
N TYR A 79 -13.19 -0.80 -2.10
CA TYR A 79 -11.94 -0.07 -2.03
C TYR A 79 -11.30 0.11 -3.41
N THR A 80 -11.33 -0.90 -4.29
CA THR A 80 -10.73 -0.79 -5.62
C THR A 80 -11.44 0.25 -6.48
N ARG A 81 -12.79 0.24 -6.51
CA ARG A 81 -13.58 1.22 -7.27
C ARG A 81 -13.41 2.64 -6.74
N SER A 82 -13.44 2.80 -5.41
CA SER A 82 -13.30 4.13 -4.79
C SER A 82 -11.92 4.71 -5.05
N PHE A 83 -10.86 3.89 -4.91
CA PHE A 83 -9.51 4.32 -5.18
C PHE A 83 -9.29 4.64 -6.65
N SER A 84 -9.67 3.75 -7.59
CA SER A 84 -9.54 4.01 -9.03
C SER A 84 -10.21 5.31 -9.44
N ARG A 85 -11.40 5.60 -8.90
CA ARG A 85 -12.10 6.86 -9.18
C ARG A 85 -11.31 8.07 -8.69
N MET A 86 -10.85 8.08 -7.43
CA MET A 86 -10.09 9.20 -6.88
C MET A 86 -8.73 9.36 -7.57
N TYR A 87 -8.08 8.25 -7.89
CA TYR A 87 -6.80 8.23 -8.59
C TYR A 87 -6.92 8.84 -9.99
N ASN A 88 -7.91 8.40 -10.78
CA ASN A 88 -8.14 8.90 -12.13
C ASN A 88 -8.62 10.35 -12.16
N GLN A 89 -9.30 10.83 -11.10
CA GLN A 89 -9.59 12.26 -10.94
C GLN A 89 -8.33 13.09 -10.70
N ALA A 90 -7.39 12.57 -9.91
CA ALA A 90 -6.11 13.26 -9.63
C ALA A 90 -5.13 13.16 -10.80
N TYR A 91 -5.16 12.04 -11.54
CA TYR A 91 -4.27 11.70 -12.64
C TYR A 91 -5.07 11.25 -13.86
N PRO A 92 -5.65 12.18 -14.65
CA PRO A 92 -6.60 11.85 -15.73
C PRO A 92 -6.03 10.94 -16.82
N GLN A 93 -4.70 10.98 -17.03
CA GLN A 93 -4.02 10.16 -18.05
C GLN A 93 -3.62 8.76 -17.55
N ALA A 94 -3.82 8.45 -16.25
CA ALA A 94 -3.40 7.18 -15.67
C ALA A 94 -4.31 6.01 -16.09
N ASN A 95 -5.61 6.25 -16.24
CA ASN A 95 -6.61 5.22 -16.57
C ASN A 95 -6.48 3.96 -15.69
N LEU A 96 -6.26 4.17 -14.38
CA LEU A 96 -6.04 3.08 -13.44
C LEU A 96 -7.31 2.26 -13.28
N SER A 97 -7.18 0.96 -13.48
CA SER A 97 -8.20 -0.03 -13.17
C SER A 97 -7.56 -1.30 -12.62
N PHE A 98 -8.23 -1.92 -11.65
CA PHE A 98 -7.75 -3.18 -11.07
C PHE A 98 -8.21 -4.38 -11.87
N HIS A 99 -7.38 -5.43 -11.89
CA HIS A 99 -7.69 -6.69 -12.54
C HIS A 99 -8.93 -7.35 -11.89
N SER A 100 -9.84 -7.86 -12.72
CA SER A 100 -11.04 -8.57 -12.30
C SER A 100 -11.14 -9.90 -13.06
N PRO A 101 -11.44 -11.02 -12.38
CA PRO A 101 -11.64 -11.13 -10.94
C PRO A 101 -10.33 -10.99 -10.15
N PHE A 102 -10.43 -10.54 -8.89
CA PHE A 102 -9.26 -10.45 -8.01
C PHE A 102 -8.72 -11.84 -7.64
N GLY A 103 -7.39 -11.92 -7.46
CA GLY A 103 -6.75 -13.13 -6.97
C GLY A 103 -7.11 -13.37 -5.49
N LYS A 104 -7.43 -14.61 -5.13
CA LYS A 104 -7.69 -14.99 -3.74
C LYS A 104 -7.28 -16.43 -3.47
N ALA A 105 -6.87 -16.69 -2.22
CA ALA A 105 -6.61 -18.03 -1.70
C ALA A 105 -7.09 -18.13 -0.26
N SER A 106 -7.91 -19.13 0.04
CA SER A 106 -8.32 -19.43 1.42
C SER A 106 -7.19 -20.16 2.14
N LYS A 107 -6.81 -19.68 3.31
CA LYS A 107 -5.78 -20.25 4.18
C LYS A 107 -6.46 -20.93 5.35
N VAL A 108 -6.38 -22.26 5.41
CA VAL A 108 -6.99 -23.11 6.45
C VAL A 108 -5.90 -23.81 7.22
N GLY A 109 -5.96 -23.73 8.56
CA GLY A 109 -4.98 -24.31 9.46
C GLY A 109 -3.77 -23.41 9.73
N GLU A 110 -3.24 -23.49 10.94
CA GLU A 110 -2.22 -22.60 11.48
C GLU A 110 -0.98 -22.46 10.56
N LYS A 111 -0.47 -23.58 10.05
CA LYS A 111 0.70 -23.56 9.17
C LYS A 111 0.49 -22.66 7.94
N LYS A 112 -0.67 -22.78 7.26
CA LYS A 112 -0.98 -21.98 6.06
C LYS A 112 -1.25 -20.53 6.39
N ILE A 113 -1.83 -20.24 7.56
CA ILE A 113 -2.07 -18.88 8.03
C ILE A 113 -0.74 -18.21 8.34
N LYS A 114 0.14 -18.84 9.12
CA LYS A 114 1.48 -18.33 9.44
C LYS A 114 2.32 -18.10 8.19
N SER A 115 2.30 -19.02 7.22
CA SER A 115 2.97 -18.82 5.92
C SER A 115 2.41 -17.62 5.17
N ALA A 116 1.10 -17.41 5.18
CA ALA A 116 0.49 -16.26 4.50
C ALA A 116 0.80 -14.94 5.20
N ILE A 117 0.88 -14.92 6.53
CA ILE A 117 1.30 -13.77 7.33
C ILE A 117 2.76 -13.41 6.97
N ALA A 118 3.66 -14.40 7.06
CA ALA A 118 5.06 -14.19 6.74
C ALA A 118 5.24 -13.68 5.30
N TYR A 119 4.57 -14.31 4.34
CA TYR A 119 4.60 -13.88 2.95
C TYR A 119 4.14 -12.42 2.77
N LEU A 120 2.99 -12.04 3.34
CA LEU A 120 2.46 -10.69 3.19
C LEU A 120 3.43 -9.64 3.74
N TYR A 121 3.91 -9.84 4.97
CA TYR A 121 4.74 -8.85 5.64
C TYR A 121 6.19 -8.82 5.13
N ASN A 122 6.70 -9.95 4.60
CA ASN A 122 8.07 -10.05 4.08
C ASN A 122 8.22 -9.54 2.63
N ASN A 123 7.13 -9.29 1.90
CA ASN A 123 7.17 -8.78 0.52
C ASN A 123 8.13 -7.59 0.32
N PRO A 124 8.13 -6.52 1.17
CA PRO A 124 9.05 -5.41 0.99
C PRO A 124 10.53 -5.81 1.14
N VAL A 125 10.84 -6.78 2.01
CA VAL A 125 12.20 -7.29 2.19
C VAL A 125 12.64 -8.12 0.98
N GLU A 126 11.80 -9.01 0.48
CA GLU A 126 12.06 -9.79 -0.73
C GLU A 126 12.26 -8.93 -1.98
N LYS A 127 11.60 -7.77 -2.04
CA LYS A 127 11.77 -6.77 -3.09
C LYS A 127 12.88 -5.76 -2.81
N GLN A 128 13.69 -5.99 -1.77
CA GLN A 128 14.84 -5.16 -1.40
C GLN A 128 14.49 -3.68 -1.15
N LEU A 129 13.27 -3.41 -0.67
CA LEU A 129 12.84 -2.08 -0.29
C LEU A 129 13.27 -1.71 1.14
N CYS A 130 13.52 -2.73 1.97
CA CYS A 130 14.03 -2.60 3.34
C CYS A 130 14.74 -3.89 3.76
N ASN A 131 15.50 -3.83 4.88
CA ASN A 131 16.23 -4.98 5.40
C ASN A 131 15.41 -5.82 6.40
N LYS A 132 14.41 -5.21 7.03
CA LYS A 132 13.54 -5.85 8.02
C LYS A 132 12.10 -5.41 7.79
N VAL A 133 11.15 -6.29 8.09
CA VAL A 133 9.72 -6.05 7.83
C VAL A 133 9.16 -4.83 8.55
N GLU A 134 9.62 -4.54 9.76
CA GLU A 134 9.20 -3.38 10.55
C GLU A 134 9.74 -2.03 10.02
N GLN A 135 10.68 -2.06 9.08
CA GLN A 135 11.20 -0.86 8.41
C GLN A 135 10.32 -0.39 7.25
N SER A 136 9.36 -1.20 6.83
CA SER A 136 8.43 -0.83 5.77
C SER A 136 7.18 -0.16 6.34
N ARG A 137 6.98 1.13 6.04
CA ARG A 137 5.76 1.84 6.44
C ARG A 137 4.49 1.23 5.85
N TRP A 138 4.59 0.71 4.63
CA TRP A 138 3.43 0.35 3.81
C TRP A 138 3.01 -1.13 3.95
N ASN A 139 3.61 -1.87 4.87
CA ASN A 139 3.05 -3.12 5.38
C ASN A 139 2.32 -2.94 6.73
N PHE A 140 2.44 -1.76 7.33
CA PHE A 140 1.76 -1.34 8.55
C PHE A 140 2.10 -2.09 9.83
N LEU A 141 3.03 -3.06 9.80
CA LEU A 141 3.35 -3.90 10.97
C LEU A 141 3.91 -3.10 12.16
N ALA A 142 4.77 -2.11 11.88
CA ALA A 142 5.39 -1.30 12.91
C ALA A 142 4.39 -0.49 13.77
N TYR A 143 3.17 -0.25 13.25
CA TYR A 143 2.11 0.45 13.99
C TYR A 143 1.40 -0.42 15.04
N ALA A 144 1.71 -1.72 15.10
CA ALA A 144 1.14 -2.61 16.11
C ALA A 144 1.53 -2.20 17.54
N GLN A 145 2.77 -1.76 17.73
CA GLN A 145 3.30 -1.42 19.06
C GLN A 145 3.79 0.02 19.18
N ASN A 146 3.99 0.73 18.06
CA ASN A 146 4.51 2.10 18.08
C ASN A 146 3.52 3.07 17.42
N LYS A 147 3.26 4.18 18.09
CA LYS A 147 2.40 5.25 17.56
C LYS A 147 3.11 6.14 16.54
N HIS A 148 4.44 6.17 16.57
CA HIS A 148 5.31 7.01 15.75
C HIS A 148 6.49 6.20 15.18
N PRO A 149 6.23 5.10 14.43
CA PRO A 149 7.32 4.21 13.98
C PRO A 149 8.25 4.85 12.95
N PHE A 150 7.79 5.90 12.26
CA PHE A 150 8.53 6.56 11.16
C PHE A 150 8.64 8.08 11.35
N SER A 151 8.30 8.59 12.52
CA SER A 151 8.44 10.02 12.87
C SER A 151 8.81 10.18 14.33
N ASP A 152 9.40 11.34 14.65
CA ASP A 152 9.63 11.68 16.05
C ASP A 152 8.29 11.93 16.77
N PRO A 153 8.18 11.48 18.03
CA PRO A 153 7.03 11.84 18.86
C PRO A 153 6.88 13.38 18.98
N PHE A 154 5.65 13.85 19.02
CA PHE A 154 5.37 15.28 19.11
C PHE A 154 4.23 15.59 20.09
N VAL A 155 4.24 16.78 20.64
CA VAL A 155 3.16 17.32 21.46
C VAL A 155 2.33 18.27 20.61
N GLU A 156 1.06 17.93 20.37
CA GLU A 156 0.20 18.65 19.43
C GLU A 156 0.10 20.13 19.73
N ASN A 157 -0.09 20.50 21.01
CA ASN A 157 -0.23 21.90 21.42
C ASN A 157 1.04 22.75 21.21
N ARG A 158 2.21 22.10 21.06
CA ARG A 158 3.50 22.73 20.77
C ARG A 158 3.85 22.70 19.28
N SER A 159 3.05 22.01 18.46
CA SER A 159 3.27 21.90 17.01
C SER A 159 2.89 23.18 16.30
N ARG A 160 3.46 23.39 15.10
CA ARG A 160 3.12 24.53 14.24
C ARG A 160 1.63 24.50 13.84
N GLY A 161 1.06 25.68 13.63
CA GLY A 161 -0.37 25.85 13.30
C GLY A 161 -0.80 25.03 12.06
N TYR A 162 0.07 24.89 11.06
CA TYR A 162 -0.21 24.09 9.87
C TYR A 162 -0.38 22.61 10.19
N LEU A 163 0.50 22.04 11.03
CA LEU A 163 0.37 20.65 11.45
C LEU A 163 -0.89 20.45 12.29
N ARG A 164 -1.15 21.30 13.29
CA ARG A 164 -2.37 21.21 14.12
C ARG A 164 -3.65 21.23 13.29
N LYS A 165 -3.72 22.14 12.30
CA LYS A 165 -4.88 22.21 11.39
C LYS A 165 -5.04 20.92 10.58
N ALA A 166 -3.94 20.36 10.07
CA ALA A 166 -3.98 19.10 9.34
C ALA A 166 -4.43 17.92 10.22
N LEU A 167 -3.94 17.82 11.46
CA LEU A 167 -4.35 16.79 12.41
C LEU A 167 -5.85 16.90 12.78
N HIS A 168 -6.34 18.11 12.94
CA HIS A 168 -7.76 18.37 13.20
C HIS A 168 -8.63 17.92 12.02
N GLU A 169 -8.27 18.30 10.79
CA GLU A 169 -9.00 17.90 9.58
C GLU A 169 -9.02 16.37 9.41
N VAL A 170 -7.92 15.67 9.72
CA VAL A 170 -7.87 14.19 9.69
C VAL A 170 -8.90 13.59 10.66
N ARG A 171 -9.02 14.13 11.88
CA ARG A 171 -10.00 13.64 12.86
C ARG A 171 -11.44 13.90 12.40
N GLU A 172 -11.71 15.08 11.84
CA GLU A 172 -13.05 15.41 11.33
C GLU A 172 -13.49 14.47 10.20
N GLU A 173 -12.60 14.25 9.19
CA GLU A 173 -12.91 13.34 8.10
C GLU A 173 -13.15 11.91 8.61
N PHE A 174 -12.30 11.45 9.54
CA PHE A 174 -12.46 10.14 10.15
C PHE A 174 -13.78 10.02 10.94
N ALA A 175 -14.12 11.01 11.77
CA ALA A 175 -15.35 11.04 12.56
C ALA A 175 -16.60 11.02 11.69
N GLN A 176 -16.52 11.62 10.49
CA GLN A 176 -17.59 11.61 9.50
C GLN A 176 -17.60 10.34 8.60
N GLY A 177 -16.72 9.36 8.88
CA GLY A 177 -16.64 8.12 8.11
C GLY A 177 -16.15 8.32 6.68
N ARG A 178 -15.40 9.39 6.40
CA ARG A 178 -14.88 9.72 5.07
C ARG A 178 -13.39 9.40 4.94
N PRO A 179 -12.95 8.84 3.81
CA PRO A 179 -11.52 8.71 3.50
C PRO A 179 -10.95 10.06 3.07
N LEU A 180 -9.64 10.23 3.21
CA LEU A 180 -8.91 11.38 2.68
C LEU A 180 -8.76 11.29 1.16
N ASN A 181 -8.81 12.43 0.49
CA ASN A 181 -8.59 12.53 -0.96
C ASN A 181 -7.32 13.30 -1.32
N TYR A 182 -6.95 13.27 -2.60
CA TYR A 182 -5.73 13.90 -3.11
C TYR A 182 -5.68 15.42 -2.87
N ALA A 183 -6.79 16.11 -3.04
CA ALA A 183 -6.86 17.56 -2.85
C ALA A 183 -6.68 17.95 -1.38
N GLN A 184 -7.32 17.21 -0.46
CA GLN A 184 -7.15 17.40 0.97
C GLN A 184 -5.70 17.17 1.39
N LEU A 185 -5.09 16.04 1.01
CA LEU A 185 -3.69 15.76 1.33
C LEU A 185 -2.75 16.80 0.74
N ALA A 186 -2.98 17.25 -0.51
CA ALA A 186 -2.18 18.31 -1.12
C ALA A 186 -2.22 19.61 -0.32
N ARG A 187 -3.42 20.01 0.12
CA ARG A 187 -3.62 21.20 0.95
C ARG A 187 -2.97 21.06 2.33
N MET A 188 -3.20 19.93 3.01
CA MET A 188 -2.65 19.67 4.36
C MET A 188 -1.11 19.67 4.36
N THR A 189 -0.49 19.14 3.29
CA THR A 189 0.97 18.95 3.25
C THR A 189 1.74 20.15 2.70
N LYS A 190 1.08 21.13 2.08
CA LYS A 190 1.71 22.24 1.34
C LYS A 190 2.78 23.02 2.15
N ASN A 191 2.52 23.24 3.44
CA ASN A 191 3.37 24.08 4.31
C ASN A 191 4.07 23.27 5.41
N LEU A 192 4.07 21.95 5.33
CA LEU A 192 4.72 21.07 6.28
C LEU A 192 6.17 20.81 5.85
N ASN A 193 7.08 20.79 6.82
CA ASN A 193 8.43 20.31 6.60
C ASN A 193 8.48 18.77 6.57
N ARG A 194 9.66 18.20 6.32
CA ARG A 194 9.86 16.74 6.19
C ARG A 194 9.44 15.97 7.46
N GLN A 195 9.78 16.49 8.64
CA GLN A 195 9.42 15.89 9.92
C GLN A 195 7.91 15.93 10.15
N GLU A 196 7.29 17.09 9.94
CA GLU A 196 5.84 17.27 10.08
C GLU A 196 5.06 16.38 9.07
N LEU A 197 5.58 16.19 7.87
CA LEU A 197 5.01 15.24 6.90
C LEU A 197 5.05 13.80 7.40
N ALA A 198 6.16 13.40 8.03
CA ALA A 198 6.26 12.08 8.63
C ALA A 198 5.30 11.90 9.81
N GLN A 199 5.19 12.91 10.68
CA GLN A 199 4.26 12.96 11.82
C GLN A 199 2.79 12.91 11.37
N LEU A 200 2.42 13.71 10.36
CA LEU A 200 1.07 13.67 9.79
C LEU A 200 0.76 12.30 9.19
N SER A 201 1.72 11.69 8.47
CA SER A 201 1.54 10.36 7.88
C SER A 201 1.28 9.29 8.94
N ASP A 202 2.09 9.27 10.01
CA ASP A 202 1.90 8.33 11.12
C ASP A 202 0.56 8.59 11.84
N PHE A 203 0.18 9.85 11.99
CA PHE A 203 -1.10 10.21 12.58
C PHE A 203 -2.30 9.75 11.73
N ILE A 204 -2.26 9.94 10.42
CA ILE A 204 -3.31 9.46 9.49
C ILE A 204 -3.42 7.94 9.59
N ILE A 205 -2.29 7.22 9.49
CA ILE A 205 -2.29 5.76 9.56
C ILE A 205 -2.88 5.29 10.87
N ARG A 206 -2.43 5.82 12.01
CA ARG A 206 -2.96 5.47 13.33
C ARG A 206 -4.45 5.75 13.47
N THR A 207 -4.93 6.90 12.96
CA THR A 207 -6.33 7.32 13.10
C THR A 207 -7.26 6.41 12.30
N TYR A 208 -6.88 6.06 11.08
CA TYR A 208 -7.70 5.24 10.19
C TYR A 208 -7.53 3.73 10.38
N ASN A 209 -6.47 3.27 11.03
CA ASN A 209 -6.09 1.85 11.11
C ASN A 209 -7.26 0.93 11.44
N CYS A 210 -7.38 -0.12 10.65
CA CYS A 210 -8.40 -1.16 10.79
C CYS A 210 -7.80 -2.57 10.93
N ILE A 211 -6.46 -2.69 11.06
CA ILE A 211 -5.78 -3.98 11.20
C ILE A 211 -5.96 -4.47 12.64
N ASP A 212 -6.47 -5.67 12.78
CA ASP A 212 -6.62 -6.36 14.07
C ASP A 212 -5.31 -7.06 14.44
N TYR A 213 -4.39 -6.29 15.05
CA TYR A 213 -3.08 -6.82 15.46
C TYR A 213 -3.18 -7.87 16.57
N ALA A 214 -4.23 -7.81 17.40
CA ALA A 214 -4.44 -8.82 18.42
C ALA A 214 -4.79 -10.18 17.79
N ALA A 215 -5.70 -10.19 16.82
CA ALA A 215 -6.01 -11.39 16.05
C ALA A 215 -4.81 -11.87 15.21
N LEU A 216 -4.03 -10.96 14.63
CA LEU A 216 -2.80 -11.31 13.90
C LEU A 216 -1.79 -12.00 14.84
N GLN A 217 -1.52 -11.41 16.00
CA GLN A 217 -0.56 -11.93 16.97
C GLN A 217 -1.02 -13.26 17.58
N SER A 218 -2.35 -13.53 17.70
CA SER A 218 -2.88 -14.76 18.30
C SER A 218 -2.42 -16.05 17.61
N HIS A 219 -1.87 -15.95 16.41
CA HIS A 219 -1.22 -17.07 15.72
C HIS A 219 0.21 -17.37 16.21
N TYR A 220 0.77 -16.57 17.11
CA TYR A 220 2.14 -16.68 17.64
C TYR A 220 2.12 -16.54 19.17
N ASN A 221 3.21 -16.96 19.84
CA ASN A 221 3.29 -16.86 21.30
C ASN A 221 3.42 -15.39 21.78
N SER A 222 4.11 -14.57 20.99
CA SER A 222 4.30 -13.14 21.26
C SER A 222 4.41 -12.33 19.96
N PHE A 223 4.39 -11.01 20.07
CA PHE A 223 4.67 -10.14 18.95
C PHE A 223 6.11 -10.29 18.44
N ASP A 224 7.06 -10.42 19.35
CA ASP A 224 8.47 -10.58 19.01
C ASP A 224 8.73 -11.91 18.30
N ASP A 225 8.11 -13.01 18.76
CA ASP A 225 8.14 -14.30 18.07
C ASP A 225 7.57 -14.20 16.65
N MET A 226 6.48 -13.45 16.49
CA MET A 226 5.88 -13.22 15.18
C MET A 226 6.84 -12.46 14.25
N VAL A 227 7.42 -11.35 14.72
CA VAL A 227 8.36 -10.53 13.93
C VAL A 227 9.61 -11.33 13.59
N MET A 228 10.16 -12.09 14.54
CA MET A 228 11.29 -12.97 14.31
C MET A 228 10.99 -14.04 13.26
N ALA A 229 9.84 -14.71 13.38
CA ALA A 229 9.40 -15.71 12.41
C ALA A 229 9.21 -15.14 11.00
N ILE A 230 8.67 -13.92 10.88
CA ILE A 230 8.50 -13.25 9.60
C ILE A 230 9.86 -12.88 8.99
N ASN A 231 10.78 -12.27 9.77
CA ASN A 231 12.11 -11.87 9.30
C ASN A 231 13.04 -13.05 8.97
N SER A 232 12.87 -14.21 9.60
CA SER A 232 13.66 -15.41 9.34
C SER A 232 13.17 -16.22 8.13
N ASN A 233 12.03 -15.89 7.56
CA ASN A 233 11.43 -16.65 6.48
C ASN A 233 12.06 -16.25 5.13
N THR A 234 12.70 -17.20 4.46
CA THR A 234 13.49 -17.00 3.23
C THR A 234 12.69 -17.32 1.96
N GLY A 235 11.47 -16.89 1.82
CA GLY A 235 10.71 -16.93 0.54
C GLY A 235 10.49 -18.29 -0.13
N SER A 236 11.36 -19.28 0.12
CA SER A 236 11.33 -20.62 -0.52
C SER A 236 10.16 -21.52 -0.06
N GLU A 237 9.47 -21.13 1.01
CA GLU A 237 8.37 -21.91 1.61
C GLU A 237 6.96 -21.45 1.17
N TYR A 238 6.87 -20.45 0.28
CA TYR A 238 5.58 -19.90 -0.11
C TYR A 238 4.95 -20.70 -1.26
N ASP A 239 3.86 -21.37 -0.93
CA ASP A 239 3.03 -22.16 -1.86
C ASP A 239 2.14 -21.24 -2.74
N LEU A 240 2.65 -20.08 -3.14
CA LEU A 240 1.98 -19.10 -4.00
C LEU A 240 2.72 -19.05 -5.33
N LYS A 241 2.07 -19.58 -6.37
CA LYS A 241 2.50 -19.46 -7.77
C LYS A 241 2.22 -18.04 -8.27
N GLU A 242 2.93 -17.08 -7.73
CA GLU A 242 3.05 -15.76 -8.34
C GLU A 242 4.30 -15.77 -9.22
N ASP A 243 4.22 -15.13 -10.39
CA ASP A 243 5.39 -14.94 -11.25
C ASP A 243 6.40 -14.05 -10.49
N PHE A 244 7.27 -14.69 -9.72
CA PHE A 244 8.40 -14.04 -9.07
C PHE A 244 9.36 -13.54 -10.16
N THR A 245 9.19 -12.31 -10.56
CA THR A 245 10.26 -11.63 -11.27
C THR A 245 11.29 -11.18 -10.25
N ALA A 246 12.39 -11.87 -10.21
CA ALA A 246 13.58 -11.44 -9.50
C ALA A 246 13.96 -10.04 -9.99
N GLY A 247 13.74 -9.03 -9.17
CA GLY A 247 14.05 -7.64 -9.49
C GLY A 247 13.76 -6.76 -8.30
N SER A 248 14.70 -5.87 -7.97
CA SER A 248 14.52 -4.87 -6.93
C SER A 248 13.52 -3.81 -7.40
N ASP A 249 12.48 -3.55 -6.60
CA ASP A 249 11.59 -2.40 -6.82
C ASP A 249 12.29 -1.05 -6.52
N GLY A 250 13.51 -1.07 -6.01
CA GLY A 250 14.36 0.12 -5.80
C GLY A 250 14.61 0.90 -7.07
N ILE A 251 14.55 0.25 -8.25
CA ILE A 251 14.69 0.92 -9.55
C ILE A 251 13.66 2.03 -9.74
N TYR A 252 12.42 1.85 -9.26
CA TYR A 252 11.36 2.86 -9.35
C TYR A 252 11.66 4.09 -8.49
N THR A 253 12.31 3.89 -7.33
CA THR A 253 12.80 4.98 -6.49
C THR A 253 13.91 5.75 -7.19
N THR A 254 14.82 5.05 -7.86
CA THR A 254 15.91 5.66 -8.64
C THR A 254 15.35 6.50 -9.81
N MET A 255 14.39 5.96 -10.57
CA MET A 255 13.73 6.70 -11.65
C MET A 255 13.01 7.97 -11.14
N THR A 256 12.29 7.84 -10.02
CA THR A 256 11.62 8.98 -9.38
C THR A 256 12.63 10.03 -8.93
N GLY A 257 13.72 9.61 -8.29
CA GLY A 257 14.80 10.51 -7.86
C GLY A 257 15.41 11.27 -9.02
N PHE A 258 15.69 10.60 -10.15
CA PHE A 258 16.22 11.23 -11.35
C PHE A 258 15.27 12.31 -11.90
N LEU A 259 13.99 12.01 -12.09
CA LEU A 259 13.02 12.97 -12.64
C LEU A 259 12.83 14.21 -11.75
N LEU A 260 12.90 14.05 -10.43
CA LEU A 260 12.79 15.17 -9.49
C LEU A 260 14.09 15.99 -9.43
N GLN A 261 15.27 15.36 -9.50
CA GLN A 261 16.56 16.05 -9.49
C GLN A 261 16.81 16.86 -10.76
N THR A 262 16.42 16.35 -11.91
CA THR A 262 16.53 17.04 -13.19
C THR A 262 15.48 18.15 -13.37
N LYS A 263 14.56 18.30 -12.40
CA LYS A 263 13.43 19.24 -12.47
C LYS A 263 12.49 19.00 -13.66
N GLU A 264 12.55 17.80 -14.26
CA GLU A 264 11.59 17.37 -15.27
C GLU A 264 10.16 17.36 -14.71
N LEU A 265 10.04 17.09 -13.42
CA LEU A 265 8.78 17.12 -12.68
C LEU A 265 8.94 17.93 -11.40
N SER A 266 7.95 18.75 -11.07
CA SER A 266 7.88 19.41 -9.76
C SER A 266 7.43 18.47 -8.64
N CYS A 267 6.59 17.50 -8.99
CA CYS A 267 6.28 16.36 -8.15
C CYS A 267 6.02 15.12 -9.02
N ILE A 268 6.21 13.94 -8.45
CA ILE A 268 6.07 12.71 -9.22
C ILE A 268 4.64 12.50 -9.77
N GLY A 269 3.61 12.99 -9.09
CA GLY A 269 2.24 12.93 -9.58
C GLY A 269 2.01 13.67 -10.91
N ASP A 270 2.90 14.60 -11.28
CA ASP A 270 2.80 15.33 -12.55
C ASP A 270 3.13 14.42 -13.74
N LEU A 271 3.88 13.33 -13.55
CA LEU A 271 4.14 12.34 -14.58
C LEU A 271 2.84 11.80 -15.19
N LEU A 272 1.88 11.43 -14.34
CA LEU A 272 0.63 10.81 -14.76
C LEU A 272 -0.44 11.81 -15.21
N LYS A 273 -0.13 13.10 -15.19
CA LYS A 273 -0.94 14.16 -15.83
C LYS A 273 -0.50 14.45 -17.26
N ARG A 274 0.73 14.03 -17.63
CA ARG A 274 1.26 14.24 -18.98
C ARG A 274 0.61 13.27 -19.97
N PRO A 275 0.37 13.69 -21.23
CA PRO A 275 -0.02 12.81 -22.31
C PRO A 275 1.00 11.68 -22.52
N GLU A 276 0.55 10.57 -23.12
CA GLU A 276 1.40 9.40 -23.36
C GLU A 276 2.67 9.75 -24.14
N GLU A 277 2.55 10.59 -25.16
CA GLU A 277 3.69 11.03 -25.99
C GLU A 277 4.78 11.74 -25.19
N GLU A 278 4.40 12.59 -24.24
CA GLU A 278 5.35 13.26 -23.36
C GLU A 278 6.01 12.29 -22.39
N ARG A 279 5.25 11.33 -21.87
CA ARG A 279 5.81 10.27 -21.02
C ARG A 279 6.78 9.38 -21.79
N ARG A 280 6.48 9.11 -23.06
CA ARG A 280 7.34 8.31 -23.95
C ARG A 280 8.69 8.99 -24.21
N ARG A 281 8.75 10.32 -24.24
CA ARG A 281 10.02 11.07 -24.36
C ARG A 281 10.97 10.88 -23.17
N LEU A 282 10.44 10.46 -22.00
CA LEU A 282 11.25 10.17 -20.82
C LEU A 282 11.87 8.76 -20.85
N TRP A 283 11.54 7.94 -21.83
CA TRP A 283 12.01 6.56 -21.93
C TRP A 283 13.54 6.45 -22.00
N ASP A 284 14.14 7.05 -23.02
CA ASP A 284 15.59 6.97 -23.24
C ASP A 284 16.40 7.64 -22.11
N PRO A 285 16.06 8.86 -21.64
CA PRO A 285 16.73 9.43 -20.48
C PRO A 285 16.70 8.54 -19.24
N LEU A 286 15.55 7.92 -18.93
CA LEU A 286 15.43 7.02 -17.79
C LEU A 286 16.22 5.73 -18.02
N ALA A 287 16.13 5.11 -19.21
CA ALA A 287 16.87 3.88 -19.53
C ALA A 287 18.38 4.08 -19.33
N ILE A 288 18.94 5.14 -19.94
CA ILE A 288 20.37 5.44 -19.92
C ILE A 288 20.86 5.77 -18.52
N ARG A 289 20.10 6.57 -17.76
CA ARG A 289 20.56 7.09 -16.46
C ARG A 289 20.33 6.13 -15.29
N THR A 290 19.35 5.26 -15.41
CA THR A 290 18.96 4.38 -14.28
C THR A 290 19.24 2.91 -14.56
N GLY A 291 19.50 2.51 -15.81
CA GLY A 291 19.64 1.11 -16.19
C GLY A 291 18.31 0.34 -16.16
N ALA A 292 17.18 1.06 -16.16
CA ALA A 292 15.86 0.43 -16.10
C ALA A 292 15.59 -0.38 -17.37
N SER A 293 15.09 -1.62 -17.19
CA SER A 293 14.66 -2.46 -18.31
C SER A 293 13.40 -1.91 -18.98
N ALA A 294 13.15 -2.34 -20.22
CA ALA A 294 11.92 -2.01 -20.96
C ALA A 294 10.64 -2.30 -20.12
N ARG A 295 10.62 -3.43 -19.40
CA ARG A 295 9.51 -3.76 -18.50
C ARG A 295 9.33 -2.74 -17.37
N HIS A 296 10.41 -2.28 -16.74
CA HIS A 296 10.35 -1.25 -15.69
C HIS A 296 9.83 0.07 -16.24
N LEU A 297 10.33 0.47 -17.41
CA LEU A 297 9.92 1.72 -18.08
C LEU A 297 8.44 1.69 -18.49
N THR A 298 7.99 0.62 -19.13
CA THR A 298 6.58 0.43 -19.48
C THR A 298 5.66 0.57 -18.25
N LYS A 299 5.99 -0.13 -17.17
CA LYS A 299 5.21 -0.07 -15.92
C LYS A 299 5.21 1.34 -15.31
N TYR A 300 6.39 1.98 -15.27
CA TYR A 300 6.59 3.26 -14.62
C TYR A 300 5.96 4.41 -15.39
N LEU A 301 6.11 4.42 -16.71
CA LEU A 301 5.61 5.46 -17.59
C LEU A 301 4.15 5.28 -18.02
N HIS A 302 3.52 4.14 -17.66
CA HIS A 302 2.17 3.78 -18.12
C HIS A 302 2.05 3.77 -19.66
N LEU A 303 2.96 3.04 -20.33
CA LEU A 303 3.04 2.91 -21.79
C LEU A 303 2.56 1.54 -22.29
#